data_bdb3695dc02eaabf167b398c8c93dc8f
#
_entry.id   bdb3695dc02eaabf167b398c8c93dc8f
#
_cell.length_a   1.000
_cell.length_b   1.000
_cell.length_c   1.000
_cell.angle_alpha   90.00
_cell.angle_beta   90.00
_cell.angle_gamma   90.00
#
_symmetry.space_group_name_H-M   'P 1'
#
loop_
_entity.id
_entity.type
_entity.pdbx_description
1 polymer ?
#
loop_
_entity_poly.entity_id
_entity_poly.type
_entity_poly.pdbx_seq_one_letter_code
_entity_poly.pdbx_strand_id
1 'polypeptide(L)'
;MVKIAMRWIYISPHLDDAVLSAGGLIYEQTRAGMDVEIWTLLCGFPPSEEFSPFAQVLHYQWGIPAAAEGISARRAEDIKAAKIVGAKTVHFDFLDCIYRHGKDGDWLYSNVFVPPHEDDEDLPARMAESISARLQPTDQLVCQFGLGSHLDHVLVRRAVELLQLPVLYDVDIPYLFDSPAELAPKTAGMKAKTYRITDSGLRSWQDAIAAYKSQLSGLFDSPKAMRAQIEQYWSEYIGIRLWNSA
;
A
#
# COMPACT_ATOMS: atom_id res chain seq x y z
N MET A 1 -6.98 -27.10 -22.67
CA MET A 1 -7.02 -26.46 -21.34
C MET A 1 -6.42 -25.08 -21.49
N VAL A 2 -7.21 -24.04 -21.26
CA VAL A 2 -6.70 -22.67 -21.22
C VAL A 2 -5.82 -22.59 -19.98
N LYS A 3 -4.52 -22.32 -20.14
CA LYS A 3 -3.60 -22.09 -19.03
C LYS A 3 -4.04 -20.76 -18.40
N ILE A 4 -4.70 -20.81 -17.24
CA ILE A 4 -5.03 -19.59 -16.48
C ILE A 4 -3.66 -18.99 -16.11
N ALA A 5 -3.37 -17.80 -16.61
CA ALA A 5 -2.13 -17.09 -16.31
C ALA A 5 -2.19 -16.67 -14.84
N MET A 6 -1.07 -16.82 -14.13
CA MET A 6 -0.92 -16.36 -12.76
C MET A 6 -1.02 -14.83 -12.75
N ARG A 7 -1.93 -14.27 -11.95
CA ARG A 7 -2.10 -12.86 -11.72
C ARG A 7 -1.42 -12.49 -10.40
N TRP A 8 -0.67 -11.40 -10.39
CA TRP A 8 -0.06 -10.84 -9.18
C TRP A 8 -0.94 -9.74 -8.62
N ILE A 9 -1.28 -9.85 -7.35
CA ILE A 9 -2.13 -8.91 -6.63
C ILE A 9 -1.31 -8.26 -5.52
N TYR A 10 -1.04 -6.97 -5.65
CA TYR A 10 -0.40 -6.15 -4.63
C TYR A 10 -1.46 -5.50 -3.77
N ILE A 11 -1.59 -5.94 -2.52
CA ILE A 11 -2.51 -5.35 -1.55
C ILE A 11 -1.87 -4.08 -1.01
N SER A 12 -2.56 -2.97 -1.22
CA SER A 12 -2.16 -1.62 -0.81
C SER A 12 -3.11 -1.13 0.28
N PRO A 13 -2.65 -0.82 1.49
CA PRO A 13 -3.50 -0.17 2.48
C PRO A 13 -4.10 1.13 1.92
N HIS A 14 -3.29 2.06 1.47
CA HIS A 14 -3.69 3.34 0.90
C HIS A 14 -3.27 3.50 -0.56
N LEU A 15 -3.65 4.63 -1.15
CA LEU A 15 -3.36 5.02 -2.53
C LEU A 15 -1.90 5.52 -2.64
N ASP A 16 -0.91 4.63 -2.64
CA ASP A 16 0.52 4.85 -2.86
C ASP A 16 1.38 3.66 -2.38
N ASP A 17 0.99 2.98 -1.29
CA ASP A 17 1.83 2.02 -0.56
C ASP A 17 2.44 0.92 -1.43
N ALA A 18 1.65 0.29 -2.30
CA ALA A 18 2.14 -0.77 -3.17
C ALA A 18 3.20 -0.26 -4.16
N VAL A 19 3.02 0.95 -4.69
CA VAL A 19 3.99 1.56 -5.62
C VAL A 19 5.22 2.05 -4.87
N LEU A 20 5.05 2.65 -3.68
CA LEU A 20 6.17 3.05 -2.82
C LEU A 20 7.11 1.87 -2.56
N SER A 21 6.55 0.70 -2.25
CA SER A 21 7.29 -0.46 -1.78
C SER A 21 7.75 -1.40 -2.88
N ALA A 22 6.94 -1.58 -3.94
CA ALA A 22 7.18 -2.60 -4.96
C ALA A 22 7.11 -2.09 -6.41
N GLY A 23 7.01 -0.78 -6.67
CA GLY A 23 6.80 -0.24 -8.01
C GLY A 23 7.82 -0.70 -9.06
N GLY A 24 9.08 -0.86 -8.67
CA GLY A 24 10.12 -1.40 -9.55
C GLY A 24 9.86 -2.86 -9.95
N LEU A 25 9.43 -3.70 -9.01
CA LEU A 25 9.10 -5.09 -9.29
C LEU A 25 7.83 -5.21 -10.15
N ILE A 26 6.81 -4.42 -9.83
CA ILE A 26 5.59 -4.32 -10.64
C ILE A 26 5.93 -4.00 -12.09
N TYR A 27 6.81 -3.01 -12.33
CA TYR A 27 7.27 -2.68 -13.67
C TYR A 27 7.95 -3.86 -14.37
N GLU A 28 8.87 -4.57 -13.72
CA GLU A 28 9.55 -5.72 -14.34
C GLU A 28 8.57 -6.84 -14.69
N GLN A 29 7.61 -7.10 -13.81
CA GLN A 29 6.58 -8.12 -14.02
C GLN A 29 5.68 -7.77 -15.20
N THR A 30 5.19 -6.54 -15.28
CA THR A 30 4.33 -6.09 -16.38
C THR A 30 5.07 -6.06 -17.72
N ARG A 31 6.35 -5.67 -17.72
CA ARG A 31 7.23 -5.74 -18.90
C ARG A 31 7.51 -7.16 -19.36
N ALA A 32 7.51 -8.11 -18.42
CA ALA A 32 7.59 -9.55 -18.74
C ALA A 32 6.25 -10.14 -19.21
N GLY A 33 5.20 -9.35 -19.32
CA GLY A 33 3.88 -9.79 -19.78
C GLY A 33 3.03 -10.46 -18.69
N MET A 34 3.39 -10.28 -17.41
CA MET A 34 2.57 -10.77 -16.30
C MET A 34 1.35 -9.86 -16.10
N ASP A 35 0.23 -10.45 -15.68
CA ASP A 35 -0.95 -9.69 -15.25
C ASP A 35 -0.73 -9.24 -13.80
N VAL A 36 -0.73 -7.91 -13.58
CA VAL A 36 -0.47 -7.30 -12.27
C VAL A 36 -1.56 -6.31 -11.94
N GLU A 37 -2.13 -6.46 -10.75
CA GLU A 37 -3.13 -5.55 -10.21
C GLU A 37 -2.68 -4.99 -8.85
N ILE A 38 -2.97 -3.72 -8.60
CA ILE A 38 -2.83 -3.05 -7.30
C ILE A 38 -4.24 -2.93 -6.72
N TRP A 39 -4.46 -3.55 -5.57
CA TRP A 39 -5.73 -3.53 -4.86
C TRP A 39 -5.62 -2.64 -3.64
N THR A 40 -6.12 -1.40 -3.75
CA THR A 40 -6.11 -0.44 -2.65
C THR A 40 -7.39 -0.56 -1.84
N LEU A 41 -7.25 -0.84 -0.55
CA LEU A 41 -8.39 -1.19 0.32
C LEU A 41 -9.04 0.04 0.95
N LEU A 42 -8.23 0.94 1.56
CA LEU A 42 -8.71 2.05 2.39
C LEU A 42 -8.68 3.35 1.60
N CYS A 43 -9.55 3.41 0.59
CA CYS A 43 -9.66 4.56 -0.31
C CYS A 43 -11.12 4.89 -0.65
N GLY A 44 -12.07 4.48 0.21
CA GLY A 44 -13.49 4.77 0.09
C GLY A 44 -13.82 6.24 0.31
N PHE A 45 -14.94 6.67 -0.26
CA PHE A 45 -15.45 8.02 -0.05
C PHE A 45 -16.13 8.11 1.31
N PRO A 46 -15.77 9.08 2.17
CA PRO A 46 -16.48 9.28 3.43
C PRO A 46 -17.93 9.70 3.19
N PRO A 47 -18.86 9.34 4.11
CA PRO A 47 -20.28 9.60 3.93
C PRO A 47 -20.65 11.08 4.08
N SER A 48 -19.77 11.90 4.60
CA SER A 48 -19.94 13.35 4.79
C SER A 48 -18.65 14.11 4.52
N GLU A 49 -18.76 15.43 4.39
CA GLU A 49 -17.60 16.35 4.31
C GLU A 49 -17.17 16.85 5.70
N GLU A 50 -17.62 16.21 6.77
CA GLU A 50 -17.16 16.49 8.11
C GLU A 50 -15.80 15.84 8.38
N PHE A 51 -14.93 16.59 9.03
CA PHE A 51 -13.58 16.15 9.35
C PHE A 51 -13.30 16.19 10.84
N SER A 52 -12.60 15.18 11.34
CA SER A 52 -11.90 15.31 12.62
C SER A 52 -10.84 16.43 12.52
N PRO A 53 -10.43 17.03 13.65
CA PRO A 53 -9.30 17.97 13.65
C PRO A 53 -8.03 17.36 13.03
N PHE A 54 -7.83 16.06 13.17
CA PHE A 54 -6.71 15.34 12.59
C PHE A 54 -6.84 15.25 11.06
N ALA A 55 -7.98 14.85 10.53
CA ALA A 55 -8.24 14.82 9.10
C ALA A 55 -8.08 16.20 8.44
N GLN A 56 -8.54 17.27 9.13
CA GLN A 56 -8.38 18.65 8.65
C GLN A 56 -6.90 19.01 8.44
N VAL A 57 -6.01 18.63 9.37
CA VAL A 57 -4.57 18.89 9.23
C VAL A 57 -4.01 18.16 8.01
N LEU A 58 -4.37 16.90 7.79
CA LEU A 58 -3.90 16.13 6.64
C LEU A 58 -4.43 16.69 5.32
N HIS A 59 -5.71 17.02 5.25
CA HIS A 59 -6.30 17.67 4.06
C HIS A 59 -5.64 19.00 3.72
N TYR A 60 -5.30 19.79 4.74
CA TYR A 60 -4.55 21.03 4.56
C TYR A 60 -3.15 20.75 3.96
N GLN A 61 -2.44 19.72 4.46
CA GLN A 61 -1.14 19.32 3.93
C GLN A 61 -1.21 18.83 2.49
N TRP A 62 -2.29 18.13 2.13
CA TRP A 62 -2.53 17.67 0.75
C TRP A 62 -2.93 18.81 -0.19
N GLY A 63 -3.30 19.97 0.34
CA GLY A 63 -3.79 21.10 -0.44
C GLY A 63 -5.20 20.90 -1.02
N ILE A 64 -5.97 19.97 -0.47
CA ILE A 64 -7.31 19.58 -0.96
C ILE A 64 -8.30 19.67 0.21
N PRO A 65 -9.18 20.68 0.24
CA PRO A 65 -10.01 20.96 1.42
C PRO A 65 -11.26 20.05 1.54
N ALA A 66 -11.72 19.42 0.45
CA ALA A 66 -12.93 18.59 0.46
C ALA A 66 -12.56 17.09 0.43
N ALA A 67 -13.30 16.25 1.21
CA ALA A 67 -13.01 14.84 1.34
C ALA A 67 -13.18 14.07 0.01
N ALA A 68 -14.32 14.25 -0.64
CA ALA A 68 -14.59 13.59 -1.90
C ALA A 68 -13.62 14.01 -3.02
N GLU A 69 -13.25 15.30 -3.06
CA GLU A 69 -12.23 15.80 -3.99
C GLU A 69 -10.87 15.20 -3.68
N GLY A 70 -10.49 15.10 -2.40
CA GLY A 70 -9.23 14.51 -1.93
C GLY A 70 -9.11 13.06 -2.36
N ILE A 71 -10.12 12.24 -2.09
CA ILE A 71 -10.13 10.82 -2.51
C ILE A 71 -10.09 10.70 -4.03
N SER A 72 -10.89 11.52 -4.75
CA SER A 72 -10.88 11.50 -6.23
C SER A 72 -9.52 11.85 -6.81
N ALA A 73 -8.86 12.89 -6.28
CA ALA A 73 -7.52 13.31 -6.71
C ALA A 73 -6.47 12.23 -6.42
N ARG A 74 -6.48 11.65 -5.21
CA ARG A 74 -5.56 10.55 -4.84
C ARG A 74 -5.79 9.29 -5.66
N ARG A 75 -7.04 8.90 -5.95
CA ARG A 75 -7.36 7.79 -6.87
C ARG A 75 -6.83 8.07 -8.29
N ALA A 76 -6.90 9.30 -8.76
CA ALA A 76 -6.35 9.67 -10.07
C ALA A 76 -4.81 9.62 -10.09
N GLU A 77 -4.14 10.00 -9.00
CA GLU A 77 -2.69 9.84 -8.84
C GLU A 77 -2.29 8.36 -8.85
N ASP A 78 -3.02 7.49 -8.14
CA ASP A 78 -2.81 6.04 -8.10
C ASP A 78 -2.97 5.39 -9.47
N ILE A 79 -4.04 5.70 -10.20
CA ILE A 79 -4.23 5.25 -11.59
C ILE A 79 -3.07 5.70 -12.48
N LYS A 80 -2.58 6.93 -12.30
CA LYS A 80 -1.44 7.44 -13.05
C LYS A 80 -0.15 6.71 -12.72
N ALA A 81 0.12 6.46 -11.44
CA ALA A 81 1.28 5.74 -10.96
C ALA A 81 1.27 4.29 -11.48
N ALA A 82 0.12 3.60 -11.33
CA ALA A 82 -0.07 2.25 -11.85
C ALA A 82 0.17 2.17 -13.37
N LYS A 83 -0.30 3.14 -14.13
CA LYS A 83 -0.05 3.21 -15.59
C LYS A 83 1.44 3.32 -15.93
N ILE A 84 2.24 4.04 -15.14
CA ILE A 84 3.69 4.17 -15.34
C ILE A 84 4.38 2.81 -15.18
N VAL A 85 3.98 2.01 -14.20
CA VAL A 85 4.53 0.67 -13.97
C VAL A 85 3.79 -0.45 -14.72
N GLY A 86 2.74 -0.11 -15.50
CA GLY A 86 2.00 -1.04 -16.35
C GLY A 86 0.96 -1.89 -15.64
N ALA A 87 0.64 -1.62 -14.39
CA ALA A 87 -0.36 -2.34 -13.60
C ALA A 87 -1.78 -1.79 -13.79
N LYS A 88 -2.77 -2.59 -13.41
CA LYS A 88 -4.17 -2.19 -13.25
C LYS A 88 -4.43 -1.82 -11.79
N THR A 89 -5.41 -0.94 -11.54
CA THR A 89 -5.86 -0.60 -10.19
C THR A 89 -7.25 -1.15 -9.89
N VAL A 90 -7.46 -1.59 -8.67
CA VAL A 90 -8.77 -1.92 -8.11
C VAL A 90 -8.90 -1.15 -6.79
N HIS A 91 -9.85 -0.24 -6.71
CA HIS A 91 -10.12 0.55 -5.53
C HIS A 91 -11.32 -0.07 -4.78
N PHE A 92 -11.10 -0.38 -3.51
CA PHE A 92 -12.17 -0.79 -2.60
C PHE A 92 -12.77 0.43 -1.91
N ASP A 93 -13.89 0.26 -1.22
CA ASP A 93 -14.62 1.38 -0.63
C ASP A 93 -14.57 1.38 0.91
N PHE A 94 -13.52 0.76 1.51
CA PHE A 94 -13.26 0.91 2.93
C PHE A 94 -12.67 2.29 3.22
N LEU A 95 -13.07 2.86 4.36
CA LEU A 95 -12.61 4.19 4.75
C LEU A 95 -11.19 4.15 5.33
N ASP A 96 -10.37 5.11 4.96
CA ASP A 96 -9.14 5.46 5.66
C ASP A 96 -9.46 5.79 7.14
N CYS A 97 -8.56 5.49 8.06
CA CYS A 97 -8.78 5.68 9.51
C CYS A 97 -9.17 7.11 9.87
N ILE A 98 -8.73 8.09 9.13
CA ILE A 98 -9.01 9.51 9.39
C ILE A 98 -10.49 9.88 9.22
N TYR A 99 -11.28 9.01 8.58
CA TYR A 99 -12.71 9.19 8.32
C TYR A 99 -13.61 8.23 9.12
N ARG A 100 -13.03 7.39 9.97
CA ARG A 100 -13.83 6.39 10.70
C ARG A 100 -14.38 6.92 12.00
N HIS A 101 -15.65 6.56 12.26
CA HIS A 101 -16.36 6.86 13.50
C HIS A 101 -16.62 5.58 14.29
N GLY A 102 -16.66 5.71 15.62
CA GLY A 102 -17.12 4.69 16.52
C GLY A 102 -18.64 4.53 16.53
N LYS A 103 -19.10 3.52 17.24
CA LYS A 103 -20.55 3.24 17.41
C LYS A 103 -21.30 4.35 18.13
N ASP A 104 -20.60 5.17 18.91
CA ASP A 104 -21.10 6.38 19.57
C ASP A 104 -21.16 7.61 18.66
N GLY A 105 -20.58 7.53 17.47
CA GLY A 105 -20.49 8.60 16.49
C GLY A 105 -19.26 9.48 16.63
N ASP A 106 -18.40 9.25 17.61
CA ASP A 106 -17.14 9.96 17.78
C ASP A 106 -16.08 9.50 16.77
N TRP A 107 -15.12 10.37 16.48
CA TRP A 107 -13.98 10.00 15.65
C TRP A 107 -13.08 8.97 16.35
N LEU A 108 -12.79 7.86 15.69
CA LEU A 108 -12.00 6.79 16.30
C LEU A 108 -10.52 7.17 16.51
N TYR A 109 -9.97 8.02 15.64
CA TYR A 109 -8.53 8.23 15.60
C TYR A 109 -8.15 9.70 15.53
N SER A 110 -7.19 10.08 16.37
CA SER A 110 -6.48 11.37 16.33
C SER A 110 -5.00 11.20 15.94
N ASN A 111 -4.56 9.96 15.70
CA ASN A 111 -3.21 9.58 15.30
C ASN A 111 -3.27 8.24 14.58
N VAL A 112 -2.40 8.02 13.62
CA VAL A 112 -2.32 6.75 12.85
C VAL A 112 -1.39 5.70 13.48
N PHE A 113 -0.52 6.10 14.42
CA PHE A 113 0.44 5.23 15.10
C PHE A 113 -0.06 4.79 16.48
N VAL A 114 -1.30 4.34 16.52
CA VAL A 114 -1.96 3.82 17.72
C VAL A 114 -2.50 2.42 17.44
N PRO A 115 -2.73 1.58 18.46
CA PRO A 115 -3.41 0.30 18.25
C PRO A 115 -4.79 0.51 17.63
N PRO A 116 -5.26 -0.43 16.79
CA PRO A 116 -6.62 -0.39 16.27
C PRO A 116 -7.66 -0.36 17.41
N HIS A 117 -8.70 0.46 17.24
CA HIS A 117 -9.81 0.59 18.18
C HIS A 117 -10.69 -0.68 18.15
N GLU A 118 -11.39 -0.97 19.27
CA GLU A 118 -12.28 -2.12 19.37
C GLU A 118 -13.46 -2.06 18.36
N ASP A 119 -13.90 -0.87 17.98
CA ASP A 119 -14.95 -0.67 16.96
C ASP A 119 -14.50 -1.00 15.54
N ASP A 120 -13.19 -1.15 15.31
CA ASP A 120 -12.61 -1.62 14.05
C ASP A 120 -12.26 -3.12 14.08
N GLU A 121 -12.64 -3.87 15.13
CA GLU A 121 -12.26 -5.28 15.29
C GLU A 121 -12.81 -6.16 14.16
N ASP A 122 -13.95 -5.83 13.59
CA ASP A 122 -14.58 -6.56 12.48
C ASP A 122 -14.03 -6.16 11.10
N LEU A 123 -13.36 -5.02 10.98
CA LEU A 123 -12.88 -4.48 9.70
C LEU A 123 -11.94 -5.44 8.95
N PRO A 124 -10.97 -6.13 9.59
CA PRO A 124 -10.14 -7.12 8.90
C PRO A 124 -10.96 -8.27 8.28
N ALA A 125 -11.98 -8.76 8.95
CA ALA A 125 -12.84 -9.84 8.44
C ALA A 125 -13.64 -9.37 7.21
N ARG A 126 -14.20 -8.17 7.24
CA ARG A 126 -14.93 -7.57 6.11
C ARG A 126 -14.01 -7.32 4.90
N MET A 127 -12.77 -6.86 5.14
CA MET A 127 -11.77 -6.70 4.08
C MET A 127 -11.39 -8.07 3.49
N ALA A 128 -11.15 -9.09 4.32
CA ALA A 128 -10.83 -10.44 3.89
C ALA A 128 -11.94 -11.05 3.01
N GLU A 129 -13.20 -10.89 3.40
CA GLU A 129 -14.35 -11.31 2.59
C GLU A 129 -14.37 -10.62 1.22
N SER A 130 -14.18 -9.30 1.19
CA SER A 130 -14.17 -8.49 -0.03
C SER A 130 -13.01 -8.84 -0.96
N ILE A 131 -11.83 -9.15 -0.41
CA ILE A 131 -10.66 -9.64 -1.14
C ILE A 131 -10.98 -11.03 -1.72
N SER A 132 -11.42 -11.97 -0.86
CA SER A 132 -11.71 -13.36 -1.22
C SER A 132 -12.71 -13.46 -2.38
N ALA A 133 -13.75 -12.61 -2.37
CA ALA A 133 -14.77 -12.58 -3.41
C ALA A 133 -14.23 -12.24 -4.83
N ARG A 134 -13.02 -11.69 -4.93
CA ARG A 134 -12.40 -11.27 -6.20
C ARG A 134 -11.19 -12.12 -6.59
N LEU A 135 -10.69 -12.95 -5.68
CA LEU A 135 -9.53 -13.79 -5.93
C LEU A 135 -9.84 -14.95 -6.88
N GLN A 136 -8.83 -15.30 -7.65
CA GLN A 136 -8.79 -16.50 -8.48
C GLN A 136 -7.83 -17.53 -7.88
N PRO A 137 -8.02 -18.83 -8.12
CA PRO A 137 -7.20 -19.87 -7.50
C PRO A 137 -5.69 -19.80 -7.79
N THR A 138 -5.29 -19.08 -8.83
CA THR A 138 -3.89 -18.93 -9.27
C THR A 138 -3.29 -17.58 -8.94
N ASP A 139 -3.97 -16.73 -8.18
CA ASP A 139 -3.47 -15.42 -7.80
C ASP A 139 -2.32 -15.53 -6.81
N GLN A 140 -1.31 -14.70 -7.00
CA GLN A 140 -0.21 -14.52 -6.06
C GLN A 140 -0.40 -13.21 -5.31
N LEU A 141 -0.62 -13.30 -4.01
CA LEU A 141 -0.77 -12.12 -3.16
C LEU A 141 0.59 -11.60 -2.69
N VAL A 142 0.73 -10.28 -2.70
CA VAL A 142 1.81 -9.54 -2.05
C VAL A 142 1.18 -8.55 -1.07
N CYS A 143 1.69 -8.50 0.17
CA CYS A 143 1.21 -7.61 1.22
C CYS A 143 2.37 -7.06 2.03
N GLN A 144 2.24 -5.86 2.53
CA GLN A 144 3.25 -5.22 3.36
C GLN A 144 3.32 -5.82 4.77
N PHE A 145 4.50 -5.69 5.41
CA PHE A 145 4.72 -6.17 6.79
C PHE A 145 4.02 -5.33 7.87
N GLY A 146 3.56 -4.11 7.58
CA GLY A 146 3.11 -3.15 8.58
C GLY A 146 4.27 -2.63 9.43
N LEU A 147 5.39 -2.27 8.79
CA LEU A 147 6.48 -1.53 9.43
C LEU A 147 5.98 -0.15 9.83
N GLY A 148 6.58 0.44 10.87
CA GLY A 148 6.14 1.74 11.40
C GLY A 148 4.82 1.68 12.17
N SER A 149 4.13 0.53 12.17
CA SER A 149 2.90 0.29 12.96
C SER A 149 1.75 1.26 12.67
N HIS A 150 1.63 1.76 11.42
CA HIS A 150 0.43 2.47 11.00
C HIS A 150 -0.78 1.54 11.15
N LEU A 151 -1.81 1.97 11.88
CA LEU A 151 -2.94 1.11 12.28
C LEU A 151 -3.66 0.48 11.07
N ASP A 152 -3.80 1.20 9.97
CA ASP A 152 -4.43 0.70 8.75
C ASP A 152 -3.60 -0.39 8.07
N HIS A 153 -2.27 -0.26 8.05
CA HIS A 153 -1.38 -1.32 7.56
C HIS A 153 -1.51 -2.59 8.41
N VAL A 154 -1.62 -2.43 9.74
CA VAL A 154 -1.84 -3.54 10.67
C VAL A 154 -3.18 -4.23 10.39
N LEU A 155 -4.26 -3.46 10.18
CA LEU A 155 -5.60 -4.01 9.89
C LEU A 155 -5.65 -4.71 8.53
N VAL A 156 -5.05 -4.12 7.50
CA VAL A 156 -4.98 -4.73 6.16
C VAL A 156 -4.15 -6.01 6.18
N ARG A 157 -3.01 -6.02 6.88
CA ARG A 157 -2.23 -7.24 7.06
C ARG A 157 -3.03 -8.33 7.76
N ARG A 158 -3.75 -8.01 8.85
CA ARG A 158 -4.65 -8.97 9.52
C ARG A 158 -5.71 -9.52 8.56
N ALA A 159 -6.29 -8.68 7.71
CA ALA A 159 -7.26 -9.11 6.71
C ALA A 159 -6.66 -10.13 5.74
N VAL A 160 -5.45 -9.89 5.24
CA VAL A 160 -4.75 -10.81 4.34
C VAL A 160 -4.39 -12.12 5.04
N GLU A 161 -3.96 -12.08 6.30
CA GLU A 161 -3.65 -13.27 7.10
C GLU A 161 -4.90 -14.15 7.35
N LEU A 162 -6.09 -13.54 7.50
CA LEU A 162 -7.36 -14.26 7.63
C LEU A 162 -7.74 -15.09 6.40
N LEU A 163 -7.20 -14.78 5.22
CA LEU A 163 -7.44 -15.57 4.00
C LEU A 163 -6.81 -16.96 4.06
N GLN A 164 -5.79 -17.17 4.91
CA GLN A 164 -5.04 -18.43 5.05
C GLN A 164 -4.47 -18.93 3.71
N LEU A 165 -4.09 -18.02 2.84
CA LEU A 165 -3.47 -18.29 1.54
C LEU A 165 -1.95 -18.06 1.59
N PRO A 166 -1.17 -18.64 0.66
CA PRO A 166 0.23 -18.26 0.50
C PRO A 166 0.37 -16.79 0.12
N VAL A 167 1.10 -16.01 0.94
CA VAL A 167 1.34 -14.59 0.77
C VAL A 167 2.83 -14.33 0.69
N LEU A 168 3.24 -13.48 -0.21
CA LEU A 168 4.57 -12.86 -0.20
C LEU A 168 4.46 -11.51 0.53
N TYR A 169 5.46 -11.22 1.35
CA TYR A 169 5.50 -9.96 2.08
C TYR A 169 6.59 -9.06 1.52
N ASP A 170 6.30 -7.77 1.42
CA ASP A 170 7.26 -6.72 1.12
C ASP A 170 7.40 -5.74 2.29
N VAL A 171 8.34 -4.83 2.17
CA VAL A 171 8.58 -3.79 3.18
C VAL A 171 7.61 -2.64 2.99
N ASP A 172 7.42 -1.86 4.02
CA ASP A 172 6.62 -0.62 3.98
C ASP A 172 7.57 0.57 3.80
N ILE A 173 7.67 1.12 2.60
CA ILE A 173 8.40 2.35 2.31
C ILE A 173 7.43 3.53 2.44
N PRO A 174 7.79 4.63 3.14
CA PRO A 174 9.12 4.94 3.66
C PRO A 174 9.43 4.44 5.09
N TYR A 175 8.50 3.81 5.80
CA TYR A 175 8.68 3.40 7.21
C TYR A 175 9.94 2.55 7.45
N LEU A 176 10.35 1.72 6.47
CA LEU A 176 11.61 0.99 6.56
C LEU A 176 12.81 1.91 6.74
N PHE A 177 12.80 3.09 6.12
CA PHE A 177 13.94 4.04 6.19
C PHE A 177 14.04 4.68 7.56
N ASP A 178 12.91 4.93 8.20
CA ASP A 178 12.84 5.54 9.53
C ASP A 178 13.06 4.53 10.65
N SER A 179 12.65 3.28 10.45
CA SER A 179 12.68 2.22 11.47
C SER A 179 13.21 0.88 10.93
N PRO A 180 14.45 0.82 10.40
CA PRO A 180 14.97 -0.39 9.76
C PRO A 180 15.14 -1.58 10.74
N ALA A 181 15.26 -1.32 12.03
CA ALA A 181 15.36 -2.35 13.06
C ALA A 181 14.07 -3.21 13.19
N GLU A 182 12.93 -2.71 12.75
CA GLU A 182 11.67 -3.45 12.81
C GLU A 182 11.60 -4.63 11.82
N LEU A 183 12.41 -4.60 10.77
CA LEU A 183 12.35 -5.64 9.73
C LEU A 183 12.83 -7.01 10.24
N ALA A 184 13.92 -7.05 10.99
CA ALA A 184 14.52 -8.31 11.43
C ALA A 184 13.57 -9.20 12.26
N PRO A 185 12.86 -8.69 13.28
CA PRO A 185 11.90 -9.50 14.02
C PRO A 185 10.69 -9.94 13.16
N LYS A 186 10.23 -9.11 12.21
CA LYS A 186 9.09 -9.46 11.33
C LYS A 186 9.44 -10.53 10.30
N THR A 187 10.71 -10.63 9.90
CA THR A 187 11.20 -11.63 8.92
C THR A 187 11.83 -12.86 9.55
N ALA A 188 11.82 -12.97 10.89
CA ALA A 188 12.40 -14.11 11.60
C ALA A 188 11.72 -15.42 11.16
N GLY A 189 12.53 -16.41 10.72
CA GLY A 189 12.04 -17.70 10.21
C GLY A 189 11.46 -17.66 8.78
N MET A 190 11.42 -16.51 8.13
CA MET A 190 10.94 -16.40 6.74
C MET A 190 12.09 -16.59 5.73
N LYS A 191 11.73 -16.96 4.51
CA LYS A 191 12.67 -17.06 3.39
C LYS A 191 12.52 -15.81 2.49
N ALA A 192 13.63 -15.11 2.28
CA ALA A 192 13.69 -13.99 1.37
C ALA A 192 14.10 -14.43 -0.04
N LYS A 193 13.41 -13.87 -1.05
CA LYS A 193 13.80 -13.96 -2.45
C LYS A 193 14.01 -12.57 -3.00
N THR A 194 15.16 -12.34 -3.62
CA THR A 194 15.46 -11.09 -4.33
C THR A 194 14.96 -11.16 -5.76
N TYR A 195 14.22 -10.14 -6.16
CA TYR A 195 13.77 -9.90 -7.53
C TYR A 195 14.58 -8.76 -8.12
N ARG A 196 15.33 -9.07 -9.17
CA ARG A 196 16.18 -8.08 -9.82
C ARG A 196 15.33 -6.98 -10.47
N ILE A 197 15.75 -5.74 -10.31
CA ILE A 197 15.15 -4.55 -10.93
C ILE A 197 16.22 -3.92 -11.84
N THR A 198 15.89 -3.68 -13.08
CA THR A 198 16.77 -2.99 -14.04
C THR A 198 16.83 -1.50 -13.75
N ASP A 199 17.81 -0.79 -14.33
CA ASP A 199 17.88 0.67 -14.27
C ASP A 199 16.61 1.35 -14.82
N SER A 200 15.96 0.71 -15.81
CA SER A 200 14.68 1.17 -16.34
C SER A 200 13.57 0.97 -15.33
N GLY A 201 13.57 -0.16 -14.61
CA GLY A 201 12.64 -0.43 -13.53
C GLY A 201 12.81 0.56 -12.37
N LEU A 202 14.06 0.87 -11.97
CA LEU A 202 14.34 1.88 -10.95
C LEU A 202 13.78 3.26 -11.37
N ARG A 203 14.06 3.71 -12.59
CA ARG A 203 13.54 5.00 -13.10
C ARG A 203 12.01 5.03 -13.12
N SER A 204 11.38 3.97 -13.64
CA SER A 204 9.91 3.87 -13.67
C SER A 204 9.30 3.83 -12.27
N TRP A 205 9.95 3.16 -11.32
CA TRP A 205 9.55 3.16 -9.92
C TRP A 205 9.57 4.58 -9.34
N GLN A 206 10.68 5.29 -9.47
CA GLN A 206 10.82 6.67 -9.01
C GLN A 206 9.83 7.63 -9.69
N ASP A 207 9.54 7.43 -10.98
CA ASP A 207 8.57 8.25 -11.73
C ASP A 207 7.12 7.96 -11.30
N ALA A 208 6.82 6.70 -10.98
CA ALA A 208 5.53 6.30 -10.46
C ALA A 208 5.28 6.89 -9.05
N ILE A 209 6.26 6.83 -8.14
CA ILE A 209 6.19 7.50 -6.84
C ILE A 209 5.97 9.02 -7.02
N ALA A 210 6.67 9.64 -7.97
CA ALA A 210 6.52 11.08 -8.25
C ALA A 210 5.12 11.47 -8.79
N ALA A 211 4.27 10.52 -9.14
CA ALA A 211 2.90 10.78 -9.55
C ALA A 211 1.97 11.10 -8.37
N TYR A 212 2.30 10.65 -7.15
CA TYR A 212 1.54 10.91 -5.92
C TYR A 212 1.87 12.28 -5.32
N LYS A 213 1.54 13.33 -6.06
CA LYS A 213 1.91 14.73 -5.72
C LYS A 213 1.36 15.19 -4.38
N SER A 214 0.15 14.75 -4.04
CA SER A 214 -0.50 15.09 -2.77
C SER A 214 0.22 14.50 -1.56
N GLN A 215 0.94 13.38 -1.73
CA GLN A 215 1.56 12.63 -0.63
C GLN A 215 3.06 12.89 -0.49
N LEU A 216 3.73 13.25 -1.57
CA LEU A 216 5.20 13.35 -1.61
C LEU A 216 5.80 14.22 -0.51
N SER A 217 5.20 15.39 -0.25
CA SER A 217 5.72 16.34 0.76
C SER A 217 5.53 15.86 2.20
N GLY A 218 4.60 14.94 2.44
CA GLY A 218 4.39 14.30 3.75
C GLY A 218 5.28 13.08 3.97
N LEU A 219 5.78 12.46 2.90
CA LEU A 219 6.54 11.22 2.95
C LEU A 219 8.05 11.40 2.76
N PHE A 220 8.46 12.47 2.07
CA PHE A 220 9.86 12.73 1.75
C PHE A 220 10.18 14.21 1.79
N ASP A 221 11.39 14.58 2.20
CA ASP A 221 11.84 15.98 2.26
C ASP A 221 11.79 16.71 0.90
N SER A 222 11.95 15.97 -0.19
CA SER A 222 11.85 16.49 -1.55
C SER A 222 11.76 15.35 -2.57
N PRO A 223 11.34 15.63 -3.81
CA PRO A 223 11.39 14.65 -4.91
C PRO A 223 12.81 14.12 -5.18
N LYS A 224 13.84 14.93 -4.93
CA LYS A 224 15.24 14.51 -5.05
C LYS A 224 15.63 13.54 -3.93
N ALA A 225 15.21 13.81 -2.68
CA ALA A 225 15.44 12.93 -1.55
C ALA A 225 14.75 11.58 -1.76
N MET A 226 13.50 11.58 -2.20
CA MET A 226 12.75 10.37 -2.55
C MET A 226 13.54 9.51 -3.55
N ARG A 227 13.99 10.09 -4.67
CA ARG A 227 14.77 9.34 -5.68
C ARG A 227 16.05 8.76 -5.10
N ALA A 228 16.78 9.51 -4.29
CA ALA A 228 18.01 9.06 -3.68
C ALA A 228 17.77 7.92 -2.68
N GLN A 229 16.73 7.98 -1.86
CA GLN A 229 16.41 6.92 -0.89
C GLN A 229 15.97 5.62 -1.60
N ILE A 230 15.15 5.72 -2.66
CA ILE A 230 14.74 4.57 -3.46
C ILE A 230 15.94 3.95 -4.18
N GLU A 231 16.85 4.76 -4.76
CA GLU A 231 18.07 4.29 -5.39
C GLU A 231 19.01 3.61 -4.38
N GLN A 232 19.14 4.18 -3.18
CA GLN A 232 19.92 3.57 -2.10
C GLN A 232 19.37 2.20 -1.71
N TYR A 233 18.04 2.08 -1.49
CA TYR A 233 17.40 0.80 -1.18
C TYR A 233 17.58 -0.22 -2.30
N TRP A 234 17.35 0.19 -3.56
CA TRP A 234 17.56 -0.65 -4.73
C TRP A 234 19.00 -1.15 -4.83
N SER A 235 19.99 -0.29 -4.55
CA SER A 235 21.41 -0.61 -4.71
C SER A 235 21.92 -1.69 -3.77
N GLU A 236 21.28 -1.90 -2.62
CA GLU A 236 21.66 -2.94 -1.66
C GLU A 236 21.55 -4.35 -2.26
N TYR A 237 20.54 -4.57 -3.12
CA TYR A 237 20.25 -5.90 -3.70
C TYR A 237 20.18 -5.90 -5.22
N ILE A 238 20.34 -4.76 -5.86
CA ILE A 238 20.02 -4.51 -7.28
C ILE A 238 18.59 -5.00 -7.56
N GLY A 239 17.68 -4.73 -6.63
CA GLY A 239 16.33 -5.24 -6.69
C GLY A 239 15.50 -5.01 -5.45
N ILE A 240 14.40 -5.75 -5.38
CA ILE A 240 13.44 -5.78 -4.27
C ILE A 240 13.44 -7.18 -3.67
N ARG A 241 13.34 -7.28 -2.35
CA ARG A 241 13.17 -8.53 -1.63
C ARG A 241 11.71 -8.75 -1.26
N LEU A 242 11.22 -9.96 -1.50
CA LEU A 242 9.97 -10.45 -0.94
C LEU A 242 10.25 -11.64 -0.03
N TRP A 243 9.41 -11.82 0.99
CA TRP A 243 9.53 -12.88 1.98
C TRP A 243 8.28 -13.75 1.95
N ASN A 244 8.46 -15.05 2.20
CA ASN A 244 7.37 -15.99 2.44
C ASN A 244 7.61 -16.72 3.75
N SER A 245 6.52 -17.17 4.39
CA SER A 245 6.61 -18.11 5.49
C SER A 245 7.33 -19.40 5.04
N ALA A 246 8.20 -19.94 5.89
CA ALA A 246 8.99 -21.12 5.60
C ALA A 246 8.14 -22.38 5.43
#